data_1b9580ec0706fbd40c3ac1c49d605a12
#
_entry.id   1b9580ec0706fbd40c3ac1c49d605a12
#
_cell.length_a   1.000
_cell.length_b   1.000
_cell.length_c   1.000
_cell.angle_alpha   90.00
_cell.angle_beta   90.00
_cell.angle_gamma   90.00
#
_symmetry.space_group_name_H-M   'P 1'
#
loop_
_entity.id
_entity.type
_entity.pdbx_description
1 polymer ?
#
loop_
_entity_poly.entity_id
_entity_poly.type
_entity_poly.pdbx_seq_one_letter_code
_entity_poly.pdbx_strand_id
1 'polypeptide(L)'
;MDKNEARSALDAVKNTDHAMADRMRWPLWRHAIFGAMMALVLLAVALPDPGRMLVLAIVLLLTFLVVRDDKARHGMFVSGYQKGRTGWVMVLQFALLIAALAATIMLVEDPLSSPLFWAIAAVLLIGSTALSLFWEKIYRADLKAGRA
;
A
#
# COMPACT_ATOMS: atom_id res chain seq x y z
N MET A 1 -37.79 2.84 -19.06
CA MET A 1 -36.37 3.10 -19.40
C MET A 1 -36.10 2.44 -20.74
N ASP A 2 -35.82 3.24 -21.75
CA ASP A 2 -35.57 2.76 -23.11
C ASP A 2 -34.21 2.05 -23.15
N LYS A 3 -34.09 1.00 -23.98
CA LYS A 3 -32.83 0.24 -24.16
C LYS A 3 -31.66 1.14 -24.59
N ASN A 4 -31.95 2.21 -25.28
CA ASN A 4 -30.95 3.19 -25.71
C ASN A 4 -30.47 4.08 -24.57
N GLU A 5 -31.36 4.50 -23.66
CA GLU A 5 -31.00 5.24 -22.45
C GLU A 5 -30.14 4.40 -21.51
N ALA A 6 -30.48 3.12 -21.33
CA ALA A 6 -29.68 2.20 -20.53
C ALA A 6 -28.28 1.97 -21.09
N ARG A 7 -28.15 1.86 -22.44
CA ARG A 7 -26.84 1.74 -23.11
C ARG A 7 -26.00 3.00 -22.93
N SER A 8 -26.58 4.17 -23.19
CA SER A 8 -25.86 5.45 -23.05
C SER A 8 -25.38 5.69 -21.60
N ALA A 9 -26.22 5.34 -20.61
CA ALA A 9 -25.81 5.41 -19.19
C ALA A 9 -24.65 4.45 -18.87
N LEU A 10 -24.68 3.23 -19.41
CA LEU A 10 -23.61 2.25 -19.20
C LEU A 10 -22.29 2.69 -19.86
N ASP A 11 -22.37 3.27 -21.04
CA ASP A 11 -21.19 3.80 -21.75
C ASP A 11 -20.62 5.03 -21.04
N ALA A 12 -21.47 5.89 -20.46
CA ALA A 12 -21.01 7.00 -19.63
C ALA A 12 -20.27 6.53 -18.36
N VAL A 13 -20.76 5.49 -17.69
CA VAL A 13 -20.08 4.89 -16.52
C VAL A 13 -18.73 4.31 -16.93
N LYS A 14 -18.68 3.51 -18.01
CA LYS A 14 -17.43 2.93 -18.52
C LYS A 14 -16.41 4.01 -18.89
N ASN A 15 -16.83 5.07 -19.55
CA ASN A 15 -15.95 6.18 -19.91
C ASN A 15 -15.39 6.89 -18.67
N THR A 16 -16.21 7.02 -17.62
CA THR A 16 -15.78 7.58 -16.34
C THR A 16 -14.75 6.69 -15.66
N ASP A 17 -14.98 5.37 -15.62
CA ASP A 17 -14.05 4.39 -15.05
C ASP A 17 -12.70 4.36 -15.79
N HIS A 18 -12.72 4.43 -17.13
CA HIS A 18 -11.51 4.54 -17.94
C HIS A 18 -10.75 5.84 -17.65
N ALA A 19 -11.45 6.97 -17.59
CA ALA A 19 -10.84 8.26 -17.28
C ALA A 19 -10.24 8.27 -15.87
N MET A 20 -10.91 7.65 -14.90
CA MET A 20 -10.39 7.47 -13.54
C MET A 20 -9.14 6.59 -13.53
N ALA A 21 -9.15 5.44 -14.22
CA ALA A 21 -8.00 4.56 -14.29
C ALA A 21 -6.75 5.23 -14.89
N ASP A 22 -6.92 6.14 -15.82
CA ASP A 22 -5.82 6.88 -16.43
C ASP A 22 -5.31 8.04 -15.57
N ARG A 23 -6.19 8.65 -14.78
CA ARG A 23 -5.81 9.69 -13.80
C ARG A 23 -5.17 9.11 -12.53
N MET A 24 -5.53 7.89 -12.14
CA MET A 24 -5.00 7.21 -10.93
C MET A 24 -3.65 6.55 -11.21
N ARG A 25 -2.63 7.38 -11.45
CA ARG A 25 -1.23 6.97 -11.45
C ARG A 25 -0.56 7.59 -10.23
N TRP A 26 -0.06 6.71 -9.35
CA TRP A 26 0.71 7.18 -8.22
C TRP A 26 2.20 7.24 -8.55
N PRO A 27 2.90 8.29 -8.09
CA PRO A 27 4.33 8.42 -8.31
C PRO A 27 5.10 7.33 -7.53
N LEU A 28 6.26 6.93 -8.04
CA LEU A 28 7.09 5.87 -7.44
C LEU A 28 7.43 6.14 -5.97
N TRP A 29 7.66 7.40 -5.61
CA TRP A 29 7.99 7.78 -4.23
C TRP A 29 6.88 7.39 -3.23
N ARG A 30 5.61 7.41 -3.63
CA ARG A 30 4.49 7.00 -2.77
C ARG A 30 4.57 5.51 -2.42
N HIS A 31 4.91 4.67 -3.39
CA HIS A 31 5.11 3.23 -3.17
C HIS A 31 6.35 2.97 -2.31
N ALA A 32 7.42 3.73 -2.53
CA ALA A 32 8.62 3.65 -1.70
C ALA A 32 8.37 4.09 -0.26
N ILE A 33 7.59 5.15 -0.03
CA ILE A 33 7.18 5.56 1.33
C ILE A 33 6.35 4.44 2.00
N PHE A 34 5.45 3.79 1.26
CA PHE A 34 4.68 2.66 1.82
C PHE A 34 5.61 1.52 2.26
N GLY A 35 6.58 1.14 1.42
CA GLY A 35 7.61 0.16 1.79
C GLY A 35 8.45 0.61 3.00
N ALA A 36 8.85 1.89 3.03
CA ALA A 36 9.58 2.46 4.15
C ALA A 36 8.78 2.44 5.45
N MET A 37 7.47 2.75 5.41
CA MET A 37 6.60 2.64 6.58
C MET A 37 6.54 1.22 7.13
N MET A 38 6.49 0.20 6.26
CA MET A 38 6.52 -1.21 6.71
C MET A 38 7.85 -1.56 7.39
N ALA A 39 8.98 -1.12 6.83
CA ALA A 39 10.28 -1.30 7.46
C ALA A 39 10.42 -0.53 8.78
N LEU A 40 9.83 0.67 8.88
CA LEU A 40 9.80 1.45 10.12
C LEU A 40 8.94 0.76 11.20
N VAL A 41 7.84 0.12 10.84
CA VAL A 41 7.05 -0.70 11.80
C VAL A 41 7.91 -1.83 12.35
N LEU A 42 8.70 -2.51 11.51
CA LEU A 42 9.63 -3.54 11.96
C LEU A 42 10.70 -2.95 12.89
N LEU A 43 11.28 -1.80 12.53
CA LEU A 43 12.26 -1.09 13.35
C LEU A 43 11.70 -0.68 14.72
N ALA A 44 10.43 -0.25 14.77
CA ALA A 44 9.78 0.12 16.02
C ALA A 44 9.73 -1.04 17.02
N VAL A 45 9.56 -2.28 16.54
CA VAL A 45 9.58 -3.47 17.41
C VAL A 45 10.98 -3.73 17.99
N ALA A 46 12.03 -3.37 17.26
CA ALA A 46 13.43 -3.55 17.69
C ALA A 46 13.92 -2.48 18.67
N LEU A 47 13.23 -1.35 18.77
CA LEU A 47 13.67 -0.22 19.57
C LEU A 47 13.06 -0.25 20.98
N PRO A 48 13.82 0.13 22.03
CA PRO A 48 13.26 0.45 23.34
C PRO A 48 12.53 1.79 23.33
N ASP A 49 11.69 2.03 24.34
CA ASP A 49 11.10 3.34 24.59
C ASP A 49 12.19 4.35 25.05
N PRO A 50 12.14 5.62 24.63
CA PRO A 50 11.09 6.28 23.81
C PRO A 50 11.28 6.13 22.29
N GLY A 51 12.34 5.47 21.80
CA GLY A 51 12.66 5.35 20.39
C GLY A 51 11.53 4.71 19.57
N ARG A 52 10.91 3.66 20.13
CA ARG A 52 9.73 2.99 19.56
C ARG A 52 8.60 3.98 19.28
N MET A 53 8.23 4.78 20.27
CA MET A 53 7.14 5.75 20.16
C MET A 53 7.44 6.82 19.11
N LEU A 54 8.70 7.27 19.03
CA LEU A 54 9.13 8.23 18.00
C LEU A 54 8.96 7.65 16.59
N VAL A 55 9.41 6.43 16.36
CA VAL A 55 9.28 5.77 15.05
C VAL A 55 7.82 5.56 14.67
N LEU A 56 6.97 5.13 15.61
CA LEU A 56 5.52 5.00 15.36
C LEU A 56 4.87 6.35 15.05
N ALA A 57 5.28 7.43 15.73
CA ALA A 57 4.81 8.78 15.42
C ALA A 57 5.22 9.22 13.99
N ILE A 58 6.43 8.87 13.56
CA ILE A 58 6.88 9.11 12.19
C ILE A 58 6.02 8.34 11.18
N VAL A 59 5.71 7.06 11.43
CA VAL A 59 4.81 6.26 10.56
C VAL A 59 3.43 6.90 10.46
N LEU A 60 2.85 7.37 11.57
CA LEU A 60 1.57 8.07 11.55
C LEU A 60 1.64 9.38 10.76
N LEU A 61 2.70 10.16 10.93
CA LEU A 61 2.92 11.39 10.16
C LEU A 61 3.03 11.11 8.67
N LEU A 62 3.82 10.11 8.27
CA LEU A 62 3.95 9.70 6.86
C LEU A 62 2.62 9.25 6.28
N THR A 63 1.83 8.46 7.04
CA THR A 63 0.48 8.05 6.65
C THR A 63 -0.41 9.27 6.41
N PHE A 64 -0.41 10.23 7.34
CA PHE A 64 -1.17 11.47 7.18
C PHE A 64 -0.76 12.26 5.94
N LEU A 65 0.55 12.41 5.69
CA LEU A 65 1.08 13.13 4.53
C LEU A 65 0.69 12.46 3.21
N VAL A 66 0.78 11.12 3.13
CA VAL A 66 0.35 10.35 1.95
C VAL A 66 -1.15 10.51 1.70
N VAL A 67 -1.99 10.37 2.73
CA VAL A 67 -3.44 10.56 2.59
C VAL A 67 -3.79 11.98 2.16
N ARG A 68 -3.10 12.97 2.70
CA ARG A 68 -3.29 14.38 2.31
C ARG A 68 -2.89 14.63 0.86
N ASP A 69 -1.74 14.09 0.42
CA ASP A 69 -1.28 14.21 -0.97
C ASP A 69 -2.24 13.51 -1.94
N ASP A 70 -2.69 12.29 -1.63
CA ASP A 70 -3.67 11.55 -2.43
C ASP A 70 -4.98 12.35 -2.62
N LYS A 71 -5.50 12.92 -1.53
CA LYS A 71 -6.70 13.78 -1.59
C LYS A 71 -6.47 15.04 -2.41
N ALA A 72 -5.31 15.67 -2.29
CA ALA A 72 -4.99 16.88 -3.04
C ALA A 72 -4.84 16.61 -4.54
N ARG A 73 -4.29 15.45 -4.94
CA ARG A 73 -4.08 15.09 -6.35
C ARG A 73 -5.30 14.51 -7.02
N HIS A 74 -6.05 13.66 -6.32
CA HIS A 74 -7.13 12.87 -6.92
C HIS A 74 -8.51 13.25 -6.42
N GLY A 75 -8.61 14.19 -5.48
CA GLY A 75 -9.89 14.58 -4.84
C GLY A 75 -10.44 13.54 -3.87
N MET A 76 -9.84 12.34 -3.82
CA MET A 76 -10.27 11.24 -2.97
C MET A 76 -9.08 10.42 -2.46
N PHE A 77 -9.29 9.71 -1.37
CA PHE A 77 -8.37 8.69 -0.89
C PHE A 77 -8.92 7.30 -1.27
N VAL A 78 -8.13 6.51 -1.97
CA VAL A 78 -8.48 5.13 -2.30
C VAL A 78 -7.90 4.22 -1.25
N SER A 79 -8.77 3.56 -0.50
CA SER A 79 -8.37 2.57 0.49
C SER A 79 -7.63 1.41 -0.20
N GLY A 80 -6.55 0.93 0.40
CA GLY A 80 -5.82 -0.24 -0.08
C GLY A 80 -6.68 -1.52 -0.07
N TYR A 81 -7.71 -1.56 0.78
CA TYR A 81 -8.66 -2.67 0.81
C TYR A 81 -9.84 -2.37 -0.12
N GLN A 82 -9.90 -3.12 -1.22
CA GLN A 82 -11.03 -3.13 -2.15
C GLN A 82 -11.54 -4.56 -2.31
N LYS A 83 -12.85 -4.72 -2.54
CA LYS A 83 -13.42 -6.03 -2.87
C LYS A 83 -12.83 -6.48 -4.23
N GLY A 84 -12.40 -7.75 -4.31
CA GLY A 84 -11.91 -8.31 -5.57
C GLY A 84 -10.43 -8.70 -5.54
N ARG A 85 -9.77 -8.59 -6.69
CA ARG A 85 -8.40 -9.08 -6.90
C ARG A 85 -7.34 -8.31 -6.10
N THR A 86 -7.58 -7.05 -5.82
CA THR A 86 -6.70 -6.21 -5.00
C THR A 86 -6.67 -6.62 -3.53
N GLY A 87 -7.75 -7.24 -3.03
CA GLY A 87 -7.80 -7.78 -1.66
C GLY A 87 -6.72 -8.82 -1.38
N TRP A 88 -6.40 -9.67 -2.35
CA TRP A 88 -5.32 -10.65 -2.21
C TRP A 88 -3.94 -10.03 -2.03
N VAL A 89 -3.69 -8.90 -2.68
CA VAL A 89 -2.42 -8.18 -2.51
C VAL A 89 -2.28 -7.68 -1.08
N MET A 90 -3.38 -7.23 -0.46
CA MET A 90 -3.39 -6.84 0.96
C MET A 90 -3.12 -8.04 1.88
N VAL A 91 -3.70 -9.20 1.58
CA VAL A 91 -3.41 -10.44 2.35
C VAL A 91 -1.93 -10.79 2.25
N LEU A 92 -1.34 -10.74 1.05
CA LEU A 92 0.09 -10.96 0.85
C LEU A 92 0.95 -9.94 1.60
N GLN A 93 0.53 -8.67 1.63
CA GLN A 93 1.22 -7.63 2.38
C GLN A 93 1.23 -7.91 3.89
N PHE A 94 0.08 -8.31 4.46
CA PHE A 94 0.01 -8.69 5.87
C PHE A 94 0.81 -9.95 6.16
N ALA A 95 0.77 -10.96 5.29
CA ALA A 95 1.57 -12.17 5.42
C ALA A 95 3.07 -11.86 5.41
N LEU A 96 3.53 -10.98 4.52
CA LEU A 96 4.92 -10.52 4.45
C LEU A 96 5.34 -9.81 5.74
N LEU A 97 4.50 -8.91 6.27
CA LEU A 97 4.78 -8.21 7.52
C LEU A 97 4.85 -9.19 8.70
N ILE A 98 3.88 -10.09 8.83
CA ILE A 98 3.85 -11.10 9.90
C ILE A 98 5.07 -12.01 9.81
N ALA A 99 5.44 -12.46 8.61
CA ALA A 99 6.63 -13.28 8.40
C ALA A 99 7.92 -12.53 8.80
N ALA A 100 8.06 -11.26 8.46
CA ALA A 100 9.19 -10.43 8.85
C ALA A 100 9.27 -10.24 10.37
N LEU A 101 8.13 -9.98 11.03
CA LEU A 101 8.06 -9.87 12.49
C LEU A 101 8.41 -11.20 13.17
N ALA A 102 7.84 -12.30 12.72
CA ALA A 102 8.13 -13.62 13.26
C ALA A 102 9.60 -13.99 13.07
N ALA A 103 10.17 -13.76 11.88
CA ALA A 103 11.59 -14.01 11.62
C ALA A 103 12.49 -13.17 12.53
N THR A 104 12.15 -11.90 12.75
CA THR A 104 12.90 -11.03 13.66
C THR A 104 12.85 -11.56 15.09
N ILE A 105 11.67 -11.91 15.59
CA ILE A 105 11.50 -12.39 16.98
C ILE A 105 12.18 -13.75 17.20
N MET A 106 12.13 -14.65 16.21
CA MET A 106 12.61 -16.01 16.36
C MET A 106 14.11 -16.19 16.05
N LEU A 107 14.68 -15.35 15.16
CA LEU A 107 16.01 -15.57 14.61
C LEU A 107 17.02 -14.48 15.00
N VAL A 108 16.57 -13.39 15.64
CA VAL A 108 17.43 -12.25 15.91
C VAL A 108 17.41 -11.91 17.40
N GLU A 109 18.55 -12.15 18.08
CA GLU A 109 18.69 -11.85 19.51
C GLU A 109 18.86 -10.36 19.79
N ASP A 110 19.76 -9.69 19.04
CA ASP A 110 19.98 -8.24 19.11
C ASP A 110 19.70 -7.61 17.73
N PRO A 111 18.47 -7.07 17.51
CA PRO A 111 18.08 -6.61 16.18
C PRO A 111 18.95 -5.51 15.61
N LEU A 112 19.35 -4.52 16.41
CA LEU A 112 20.04 -3.34 15.89
C LEU A 112 21.47 -3.63 15.42
N SER A 113 22.15 -4.59 16.05
CA SER A 113 23.50 -5.01 15.69
C SER A 113 23.53 -6.12 14.64
N SER A 114 22.39 -6.79 14.40
CA SER A 114 22.32 -7.98 13.55
C SER A 114 22.21 -7.63 12.06
N PRO A 115 23.14 -8.08 11.20
CA PRO A 115 22.98 -7.95 9.74
C PRO A 115 21.71 -8.63 9.21
N LEU A 116 21.26 -9.72 9.86
CA LEU A 116 20.04 -10.43 9.48
C LEU A 116 18.80 -9.56 9.66
N PHE A 117 18.71 -8.77 10.73
CA PHE A 117 17.63 -7.82 10.93
C PHE A 117 17.54 -6.81 9.77
N TRP A 118 18.67 -6.23 9.38
CA TRP A 118 18.70 -5.26 8.28
C TRP A 118 18.38 -5.90 6.93
N ALA A 119 18.76 -7.16 6.72
CA ALA A 119 18.37 -7.92 5.54
C ALA A 119 16.85 -8.15 5.50
N ILE A 120 16.23 -8.56 6.63
CA ILE A 120 14.76 -8.72 6.75
C ILE A 120 14.06 -7.37 6.49
N ALA A 121 14.55 -6.28 7.08
CA ALA A 121 14.01 -4.94 6.87
C ALA A 121 14.10 -4.51 5.40
N ALA A 122 15.20 -4.77 4.73
CA ALA A 122 15.38 -4.48 3.30
C ALA A 122 14.43 -5.30 2.42
N VAL A 123 14.27 -6.59 2.70
CA VAL A 123 13.30 -7.46 1.99
C VAL A 123 11.88 -6.97 2.21
N LEU A 124 11.52 -6.57 3.43
CA LEU A 124 10.21 -6.02 3.74
C LEU A 124 9.95 -4.71 3.01
N LEU A 125 10.93 -3.79 2.98
CA LEU A 125 10.86 -2.53 2.25
C LEU A 125 10.63 -2.75 0.75
N ILE A 126 11.51 -3.55 0.13
CA ILE A 126 11.47 -3.82 -1.32
C ILE A 126 10.20 -4.59 -1.67
N GLY A 127 9.87 -5.63 -0.92
CA GLY A 127 8.67 -6.46 -1.13
C GLY A 127 7.38 -5.66 -1.00
N SER A 128 7.26 -4.81 0.03
CA SER A 128 6.10 -3.95 0.22
C SER A 128 5.97 -2.89 -0.87
N THR A 129 7.10 -2.32 -1.33
CA THR A 129 7.11 -1.39 -2.46
C THR A 129 6.62 -2.09 -3.74
N ALA A 130 7.13 -3.29 -4.01
CA ALA A 130 6.73 -4.09 -5.19
C ALA A 130 5.25 -4.49 -5.11
N LEU A 131 4.75 -4.93 -3.95
CA LEU A 131 3.34 -5.25 -3.74
C LEU A 131 2.45 -4.02 -3.93
N SER A 132 2.88 -2.85 -3.48
CA SER A 132 2.15 -1.59 -3.69
C SER A 132 2.04 -1.22 -5.17
N LEU A 133 3.12 -1.37 -5.95
CA LEU A 133 3.11 -1.19 -7.41
C LEU A 133 2.20 -2.21 -8.11
N PHE A 134 2.25 -3.46 -7.66
CA PHE A 134 1.40 -4.52 -8.20
C PHE A 134 -0.08 -4.28 -7.89
N TRP A 135 -0.39 -3.79 -6.70
CA TRP A 135 -1.74 -3.39 -6.31
C TRP A 135 -2.29 -2.30 -7.24
N GLU A 136 -1.51 -1.24 -7.51
CA GLU A 136 -1.90 -0.18 -8.46
C GLU A 136 -2.22 -0.76 -9.84
N LYS A 137 -1.37 -1.64 -10.35
CA LYS A 137 -1.56 -2.27 -11.67
C LYS A 137 -2.87 -3.06 -11.74
N ILE A 138 -3.17 -3.87 -10.70
CA ILE A 138 -4.43 -4.64 -10.63
C ILE A 138 -5.62 -3.69 -10.50
N TYR A 139 -5.56 -2.71 -9.61
CA TYR A 139 -6.64 -1.76 -9.38
C TYR A 139 -7.03 -1.01 -10.66
N ARG A 140 -6.04 -0.52 -11.39
CA ARG A 140 -6.28 0.15 -12.68
C ARG A 140 -6.83 -0.79 -13.75
N ALA A 141 -6.41 -2.05 -13.76
CA ALA A 141 -6.96 -3.05 -14.66
C ALA A 141 -8.41 -3.41 -14.33
N ASP A 142 -8.76 -3.48 -13.05
CA ASP A 142 -10.13 -3.77 -12.60
C ASP A 142 -11.07 -2.57 -12.86
N LEU A 143 -10.61 -1.32 -12.68
CA LEU A 143 -11.34 -0.12 -13.11
C LEU A 143 -11.66 -0.16 -14.61
N LYS A 144 -10.65 -0.42 -15.46
CA LYS A 144 -10.86 -0.52 -16.93
C LYS A 144 -11.80 -1.65 -17.34
N ALA A 145 -11.93 -2.66 -16.49
CA ALA A 145 -12.84 -3.78 -16.72
C ALA A 145 -14.23 -3.59 -16.07
N GLY A 146 -14.48 -2.44 -15.42
CA GLY A 146 -15.75 -2.17 -14.71
C GLY A 146 -15.98 -3.11 -13.53
N ARG A 147 -14.90 -3.54 -12.84
CA ARG A 147 -14.95 -4.49 -11.71
C ARG A 147 -14.51 -3.88 -10.37
N ALA A 148 -14.19 -2.61 -10.32
CA ALA A 148 -13.78 -1.92 -9.10
C ALA A 148 -14.97 -1.26 -8.40
#